data_0a3b7a86cb375418a3d56be97df0fcd5
#
_entry.id   0a3b7a86cb375418a3d56be97df0fcd5
#
_cell.length_a   1.000
_cell.length_b   1.000
_cell.length_c   1.000
_cell.angle_alpha   90.00
_cell.angle_beta   90.00
_cell.angle_gamma   90.00
#
_symmetry.space_group_name_H-M   'P 1'
#
loop_
_entity.id
_entity.type
_entity.pdbx_description
1 polymer ?
#
loop_
_entity_poly.entity_id
_entity_poly.type
_entity_poly.pdbx_seq_one_letter_code
_entity_poly.pdbx_strand_id
1 'polypeptide(L)'
;MKKIFNNLTELESFFIKEKNFILTLMFHKIEETIDNGENEVYVLETFVKDVYLHMKLLYKKEDLGPALNQMELYFAELEDYEKCLKILEYKELLKRGVL
;
A
#
# COMPACT_ATOMS: atom_id res chain seq x y z
N MET A 1 -7.28 8.28 1.63
CA MET A 1 -7.59 8.92 0.33
C MET A 1 -8.79 8.24 -0.32
N LYS A 2 -9.67 9.02 -0.91
CA LYS A 2 -10.85 8.51 -1.61
C LYS A 2 -10.77 8.87 -3.08
N LYS A 3 -11.11 7.92 -3.96
CA LYS A 3 -11.16 8.11 -5.40
C LYS A 3 -12.51 7.62 -5.95
N ILE A 4 -13.09 8.40 -6.86
CA ILE A 4 -14.37 8.05 -7.50
C ILE A 4 -14.12 7.83 -9.00
N PHE A 5 -14.59 6.70 -9.50
CA PHE A 5 -14.49 6.31 -10.91
C PHE A 5 -15.87 6.15 -11.52
N ASN A 6 -16.01 6.42 -12.80
CA ASN A 6 -17.28 6.26 -13.50
C ASN A 6 -17.59 4.79 -13.79
N ASN A 7 -16.57 4.00 -14.09
CA ASN A 7 -16.71 2.59 -14.46
C ASN A 7 -15.48 1.77 -14.06
N LEU A 8 -15.56 0.45 -14.22
CA LEU A 8 -14.48 -0.48 -13.87
C LEU A 8 -13.24 -0.29 -14.73
N THR A 9 -13.38 0.11 -15.98
CA THR A 9 -12.25 0.36 -16.88
C THR A 9 -11.39 1.50 -16.35
N GLU A 10 -11.98 2.56 -15.85
CA GLU A 10 -11.25 3.67 -15.23
C GLU A 10 -10.50 3.22 -13.97
N LEU A 11 -11.14 2.38 -13.14
CA LEU A 11 -10.51 1.82 -11.95
C LEU A 11 -9.27 0.99 -12.31
N GLU A 12 -9.41 0.08 -13.27
CA GLU A 12 -8.31 -0.76 -13.74
C GLU A 12 -7.16 0.08 -14.30
N SER A 13 -7.49 1.07 -15.14
CA SER A 13 -6.49 1.99 -15.69
C SER A 13 -5.74 2.73 -14.60
N PHE A 14 -6.42 3.15 -13.55
CA PHE A 14 -5.79 3.83 -12.41
C PHE A 14 -4.75 2.94 -11.74
N PHE A 15 -5.11 1.68 -11.42
CA PHE A 15 -4.19 0.76 -10.77
C PHE A 15 -2.98 0.40 -11.63
N ILE A 16 -3.15 0.37 -12.96
CA ILE A 16 -2.05 0.08 -13.88
C ILE A 16 -1.14 1.31 -14.06
N LYS A 17 -1.73 2.47 -14.36
CA LYS A 17 -0.98 3.70 -14.70
C LYS A 17 -0.35 4.37 -13.49
N GLU A 18 -1.01 4.29 -12.33
CA GLU A 18 -0.59 4.98 -11.11
C GLU A 18 0.07 4.05 -10.10
N LYS A 19 0.74 3.01 -10.58
CA LYS A 19 1.42 2.03 -9.74
C LYS A 19 2.43 2.69 -8.79
N ASN A 20 3.23 3.63 -9.30
CA ASN A 20 4.21 4.33 -8.47
C ASN A 20 3.53 5.13 -7.35
N PHE A 21 2.46 5.84 -7.69
CA PHE A 21 1.69 6.61 -6.72
C PHE A 21 1.11 5.70 -5.63
N ILE A 22 0.51 4.58 -6.03
CA ILE A 22 -0.13 3.65 -5.09
C ILE A 22 0.90 3.01 -4.16
N LEU A 23 2.03 2.53 -4.69
CA LEU A 23 3.06 1.89 -3.86
C LEU A 23 3.75 2.89 -2.94
N THR A 24 3.96 4.13 -3.39
CA THR A 24 4.50 5.19 -2.55
C THR A 24 3.52 5.56 -1.43
N LEU A 25 2.24 5.64 -1.76
CA LEU A 25 1.19 5.88 -0.77
C LEU A 25 1.15 4.75 0.28
N MET A 26 1.23 3.49 -0.16
CA MET A 26 1.30 2.34 0.75
C MET A 26 2.48 2.45 1.70
N PHE A 27 3.65 2.81 1.17
CA PHE A 27 4.86 2.98 1.97
C PHE A 27 4.64 4.01 3.08
N HIS A 28 4.11 5.18 2.74
CA HIS A 28 3.86 6.24 3.72
C HIS A 28 2.77 5.85 4.74
N LYS A 29 1.75 5.13 4.30
CA LYS A 29 0.70 4.65 5.21
C LYS A 29 1.23 3.60 6.18
N ILE A 30 2.14 2.76 5.76
CA ILE A 30 2.80 1.80 6.64
C ILE A 30 3.64 2.54 7.68
N GLU A 31 4.41 3.57 7.28
CA GLU A 31 5.16 4.40 8.21
C GLU A 31 4.26 5.02 9.27
N GLU A 32 3.18 5.66 8.85
CA GLU A 32 2.21 6.29 9.76
C GLU A 32 1.62 5.28 10.75
N THR A 33 1.26 4.10 10.24
CA THR A 33 0.66 3.04 11.05
C THR A 33 1.61 2.55 12.13
N ILE A 34 2.87 2.38 11.78
CA ILE A 34 3.93 1.98 12.73
C ILE A 34 4.13 3.06 13.77
N ASP A 35 4.26 4.32 13.36
CA ASP A 35 4.49 5.46 14.25
C ASP A 35 3.33 5.64 15.23
N ASN A 36 2.09 5.39 14.79
CA ASN A 36 0.90 5.55 15.60
C ASN A 36 0.50 4.31 16.41
N GLY A 37 1.21 3.20 16.21
CA GLY A 37 0.92 1.94 16.90
C GLY A 37 -0.40 1.30 16.49
N GLU A 38 -0.87 1.56 15.29
CA GLU A 38 -2.12 1.02 14.78
C GLU A 38 -1.94 -0.42 14.27
N ASN A 39 -3.05 -1.17 14.19
CA ASN A 39 -3.04 -2.58 13.78
C ASN A 39 -3.36 -2.81 12.31
N GLU A 40 -3.83 -1.80 11.61
CA GLU A 40 -4.26 -1.90 10.22
C GLU A 40 -3.70 -0.75 9.40
N VAL A 41 -3.30 -1.04 8.17
CA VAL A 41 -2.82 -0.05 7.21
C VAL A 41 -3.93 0.23 6.22
N TYR A 42 -4.55 1.39 6.33
CA TYR A 42 -5.55 1.86 5.38
C TYR A 42 -4.88 2.70 4.30
N VAL A 43 -4.95 2.25 3.06
CA VAL A 43 -4.24 2.89 1.95
C VAL A 43 -5.16 3.85 1.20
N LEU A 44 -6.22 3.32 0.61
CA LEU A 44 -7.16 4.13 -0.15
C LEU A 44 -8.54 3.48 -0.22
N GLU A 45 -9.51 4.29 -0.59
CA GLU A 45 -10.91 3.89 -0.74
C GLU A 45 -11.36 4.32 -2.13
N THR A 46 -12.04 3.42 -2.84
CA THR A 46 -12.53 3.68 -4.19
C THR A 46 -14.03 3.42 -4.28
N PHE A 47 -14.69 4.19 -5.12
CA PHE A 47 -16.10 4.02 -5.44
C PHE A 47 -16.28 4.05 -6.96
N VAL A 48 -16.96 3.03 -7.51
CA VAL A 48 -17.25 2.93 -8.94
C VAL A 48 -18.74 3.15 -9.14
N LYS A 49 -19.11 4.28 -9.76
CA LYS A 49 -20.49 4.74 -9.88
C LYS A 49 -21.39 3.78 -10.65
N ASP A 50 -20.87 3.25 -11.76
CA ASP A 50 -21.63 2.44 -12.73
C ASP A 50 -22.21 1.18 -12.10
N VAL A 51 -21.46 0.55 -11.19
CA VAL A 51 -21.83 -0.71 -10.54
C VAL A 51 -22.05 -0.58 -9.04
N TYR A 52 -22.03 0.63 -8.51
CA TYR A 52 -22.13 0.92 -7.07
C TYR A 52 -21.15 0.11 -6.23
N LEU A 53 -19.93 -0.04 -6.74
CA LEU A 53 -18.89 -0.81 -6.06
C LEU A 53 -18.06 0.09 -5.16
N HIS A 54 -18.02 -0.22 -3.88
CA HIS A 54 -17.20 0.45 -2.89
C HIS A 54 -16.12 -0.51 -2.41
N MET A 55 -14.85 -0.11 -2.54
CA MET A 55 -13.71 -0.93 -2.15
C MET A 55 -12.76 -0.16 -1.27
N LYS A 56 -12.17 -0.85 -0.30
CA LYS A 56 -11.10 -0.31 0.55
C LYS A 56 -9.85 -1.15 0.37
N LEU A 57 -8.72 -0.50 0.13
CA LEU A 57 -7.42 -1.16 0.14
C LEU A 57 -6.88 -1.05 1.55
N LEU A 58 -6.95 -2.16 2.28
CA LEU A 58 -6.65 -2.26 3.70
C LEU A 58 -5.80 -3.50 3.95
N TYR A 59 -4.74 -3.35 4.73
CA TYR A 59 -3.88 -4.48 5.13
C TYR A 59 -3.87 -4.61 6.64
N LYS A 60 -4.06 -5.82 7.14
CA LYS A 60 -3.79 -6.15 8.53
C LYS A 60 -2.29 -6.43 8.69
N LYS A 61 -1.77 -6.30 9.92
CA LYS A 61 -0.34 -6.55 10.20
C LYS A 61 0.14 -7.89 9.65
N GLU A 62 -0.64 -8.94 9.86
CA GLU A 62 -0.28 -10.30 9.41
C GLU A 62 -0.19 -10.44 7.89
N ASP A 63 -0.79 -9.52 7.13
CA ASP A 63 -0.81 -9.55 5.67
C ASP A 63 0.24 -8.63 5.04
N LEU A 64 1.03 -7.93 5.83
CA LEU A 64 2.02 -6.97 5.34
C LEU A 64 3.26 -7.62 4.70
N GLY A 65 3.61 -8.83 5.10
CA GLY A 65 4.81 -9.50 4.60
C GLY A 65 4.89 -9.55 3.08
N PRO A 66 3.90 -10.14 2.38
CA PRO A 66 3.90 -10.18 0.92
C PRO A 66 3.89 -8.79 0.26
N ALA A 67 3.15 -7.85 0.84
CA ALA A 67 3.11 -6.47 0.32
C ALA A 67 4.48 -5.79 0.43
N LEU A 68 5.17 -5.94 1.55
CA LEU A 68 6.52 -5.41 1.74
C LEU A 68 7.51 -6.03 0.77
N ASN A 69 7.40 -7.32 0.47
CA ASN A 69 8.25 -7.98 -0.51
C ASN A 69 8.08 -7.37 -1.89
N GLN A 70 6.85 -7.14 -2.33
CA GLN A 70 6.57 -6.51 -3.63
C GLN A 70 7.09 -5.08 -3.69
N MET A 71 6.91 -4.32 -2.62
CA MET A 71 7.39 -2.95 -2.52
C MET A 71 8.91 -2.88 -2.58
N GLU A 72 9.61 -3.78 -1.90
CA GLU A 72 11.07 -3.87 -1.93
C GLU A 72 11.58 -4.09 -3.36
N LEU A 73 11.01 -5.05 -4.07
CA LEU A 73 11.38 -5.31 -5.46
C LEU A 73 11.12 -4.10 -6.36
N TYR A 74 9.97 -3.46 -6.19
CA TYR A 74 9.60 -2.29 -6.98
C TYR A 74 10.57 -1.13 -6.76
N PHE A 75 10.85 -0.77 -5.51
CA PHE A 75 11.74 0.34 -5.18
C PHE A 75 13.20 0.02 -5.50
N ALA A 76 13.60 -1.24 -5.44
CA ALA A 76 14.93 -1.66 -5.89
C ALA A 76 15.11 -1.45 -7.39
N GLU A 77 14.10 -1.74 -8.20
CA GLU A 77 14.13 -1.47 -9.64
C GLU A 77 14.26 0.02 -9.96
N LEU A 78 13.67 0.86 -9.12
CA LEU A 78 13.77 2.32 -9.24
C LEU A 78 15.05 2.88 -8.60
N GLU A 79 15.89 2.02 -8.04
CA GLU A 79 17.09 2.42 -7.30
C GLU A 79 16.81 3.34 -6.11
N ASP A 80 15.63 3.25 -5.54
CA ASP A 80 15.25 3.97 -4.33
C ASP A 80 15.66 3.16 -3.10
N TYR A 81 16.95 3.15 -2.82
CA TYR A 81 17.53 2.32 -1.78
C TYR A 81 17.17 2.78 -0.37
N GLU A 82 16.85 4.05 -0.17
CA GLU A 82 16.38 4.55 1.13
C GLU A 82 15.07 3.87 1.54
N LYS A 83 14.12 3.77 0.61
CA LYS A 83 12.86 3.05 0.86
C LYS A 83 13.10 1.56 1.06
N CYS A 84 14.03 0.97 0.29
CA CYS A 84 14.37 -0.44 0.46
C CYS A 84 14.92 -0.73 1.87
N LEU A 85 15.78 0.13 2.39
CA LEU A 85 16.32 -0.02 3.75
C LEU A 85 15.23 0.07 4.80
N LYS A 86 14.31 1.01 4.65
CA LYS A 86 13.17 1.12 5.58
C LYS A 86 12.25 -0.08 5.51
N ILE A 87 12.03 -0.63 4.33
CA ILE A 87 11.22 -1.83 4.15
C ILE A 87 11.88 -3.03 4.86
N LEU A 88 13.19 -3.15 4.77
CA LEU A 88 13.92 -4.19 5.50
C LEU A 88 13.76 -4.05 7.02
N GLU A 89 13.78 -2.83 7.54
CA GLU A 89 13.51 -2.56 8.94
C GLU A 89 12.09 -3.00 9.33
N TYR A 90 11.10 -2.67 8.52
CA TYR A 90 9.70 -3.05 8.77
C TYR A 90 9.51 -4.56 8.74
N LYS A 91 10.16 -5.26 7.81
CA LYS A 91 10.15 -6.73 7.75
C LYS A 91 10.72 -7.34 9.02
N GLU A 92 11.81 -6.78 9.52
CA GLU A 92 12.45 -7.25 10.76
C GLU A 92 11.53 -7.03 11.96
N LEU A 93 10.86 -5.88 12.04
CA LEU A 93 9.91 -5.59 13.11
C LEU A 93 8.72 -6.55 13.08
N LEU A 94 8.19 -6.87 11.90
CA LEU A 94 7.14 -7.86 11.73
C LEU A 94 7.58 -9.24 12.23
N LYS A 95 8.78 -9.64 11.86
CA LYS A 95 9.35 -10.95 12.21
C LYS A 95 9.51 -11.10 13.72
N ARG A 96 9.83 -10.01 14.42
CA ARG A 96 9.98 -9.97 15.87
C ARG A 96 8.64 -9.83 16.61
N GLY A 97 7.55 -9.58 15.89
CA GLY A 97 6.25 -9.35 16.50
C GLY A 97 6.14 -8.00 17.21
N VAL A 98 7.01 -7.04 16.89
CA VAL A 98 7.02 -5.70 17.50
C VAL A 98 6.08 -4.75 16.77
N LEU A 99 5.75 -5.07 15.54
CA LEU A 99 4.94 -4.23 14.70
C LEU A 99 3.47 -4.60 14.80
#